data_b9aee2c2ab412a8b54ecef5c484483c0
#
_entry.id   b9aee2c2ab412a8b54ecef5c484483c0
#
_cell.length_a   1.000
_cell.length_b   1.000
_cell.length_c   1.000
_cell.angle_alpha   90.00
_cell.angle_beta   90.00
_cell.angle_gamma   90.00
#
_symmetry.space_group_name_H-M   'P 1'
#
loop_
_entity.id
_entity.type
_entity.pdbx_description
1 polymer ?
#
loop_
_entity_poly.entity_id
_entity_poly.type
_entity_poly.pdbx_seq_one_letter_code
_entity_poly.pdbx_strand_id
1 'polypeptide(L)'
;LDKSRPFNPSTEKNKLPIFEELSPMLASSSLILEIGSGTGQHAVFFCESLPHCVWQPSEISSSLDVLRKGVDGSGLQNLRSPIVLDVMDDNWHVDEFDVVFSANTAHFMPWPSVFKMLSGAYRTLKKDGIFCLYGPFHYEKQLVSEGNRQLDRWLGERGQGLGIRSFEALVISAVNQNLILRHDIEMPANNHLLVFQKTVAEITV
;
A
#
# COMPACT_ATOMS: atom_id res chain seq x y z
N LEU A 1 9.95 -19.92 13.45
CA LEU A 1 10.11 -19.07 12.23
C LEU A 1 11.09 -19.76 11.30
N ASP A 2 10.65 -20.11 10.11
CA ASP A 2 11.50 -20.67 9.06
C ASP A 2 12.53 -19.59 8.65
N LYS A 3 13.80 -19.82 9.00
CA LYS A 3 14.90 -18.88 8.71
C LYS A 3 15.22 -18.72 7.22
N SER A 4 14.55 -19.47 6.33
CA SER A 4 14.72 -19.38 4.89
C SER A 4 13.85 -18.29 4.24
N ARG A 5 12.79 -17.82 4.92
CA ARG A 5 11.88 -16.81 4.39
C ARG A 5 12.48 -15.40 4.54
N PRO A 6 12.31 -14.55 3.53
CA PRO A 6 12.67 -13.13 3.64
C PRO A 6 11.95 -12.47 4.83
N PHE A 7 12.65 -11.62 5.55
CA PHE A 7 12.13 -10.98 6.75
C PHE A 7 12.41 -9.48 6.74
N ASN A 8 11.40 -8.67 7.00
CA ASN A 8 11.50 -7.23 7.18
C ASN A 8 11.03 -6.85 8.61
N PRO A 9 11.92 -6.31 9.46
CA PRO A 9 11.58 -5.93 10.83
C PRO A 9 10.51 -4.83 10.92
N SER A 10 10.42 -3.94 9.93
CA SER A 10 9.41 -2.88 9.90
C SER A 10 8.02 -3.47 9.65
N THR A 11 7.91 -4.39 8.71
CA THR A 11 6.66 -5.12 8.42
C THR A 11 6.20 -5.91 9.65
N GLU A 12 7.13 -6.58 10.34
CA GLU A 12 6.79 -7.33 11.55
C GLU A 12 6.20 -6.44 12.65
N LYS A 13 6.70 -5.21 12.79
CA LYS A 13 6.22 -4.27 13.81
C LYS A 13 4.88 -3.64 13.48
N ASN A 14 4.58 -3.44 12.19
CA ASN A 14 3.40 -2.68 11.79
C ASN A 14 2.22 -3.55 11.32
N LYS A 15 2.42 -4.85 11.04
CA LYS A 15 1.36 -5.73 10.51
C LYS A 15 0.13 -5.81 11.44
N LEU A 16 0.34 -5.93 12.75
CA LEU A 16 -0.76 -6.00 13.71
C LEU A 16 -1.50 -4.67 13.87
N PRO A 17 -0.82 -3.54 14.11
CA PRO A 17 -1.49 -2.22 14.12
C PRO A 17 -2.28 -1.94 12.82
N ILE A 18 -1.72 -2.25 11.66
CA ILE A 18 -2.44 -2.06 10.37
C ILE A 18 -3.66 -2.98 10.32
N PHE A 19 -3.55 -4.22 10.77
CA PHE A 19 -4.65 -5.17 10.78
C PHE A 19 -5.82 -4.68 11.66
N GLU A 20 -5.53 -4.16 12.85
CA GLU A 20 -6.53 -3.67 13.80
C GLU A 20 -7.38 -2.54 13.18
N GLU A 21 -6.76 -1.65 12.40
CA GLU A 21 -7.46 -0.56 11.72
C GLU A 21 -8.11 -0.99 10.39
N LEU A 22 -7.47 -1.87 9.63
CA LEU A 22 -7.94 -2.26 8.31
C LEU A 22 -9.07 -3.30 8.38
N SER A 23 -9.01 -4.27 9.28
CA SER A 23 -9.95 -5.39 9.32
C SER A 23 -11.42 -5.00 9.48
N PRO A 24 -11.80 -3.95 10.26
CA PRO A 24 -13.20 -3.50 10.32
C PRO A 24 -13.71 -2.91 8.99
N MET A 25 -12.82 -2.43 8.13
CA MET A 25 -13.16 -1.84 6.82
C MET A 25 -13.34 -2.90 5.74
N LEU A 26 -12.84 -4.13 5.98
CA LEU A 26 -12.94 -5.24 5.05
C LEU A 26 -14.28 -5.95 5.26
N ALA A 27 -15.17 -5.82 4.29
CA ALA A 27 -16.46 -6.51 4.32
C ALA A 27 -16.28 -8.03 4.36
N SER A 28 -17.37 -8.76 4.51
CA SER A 28 -17.39 -10.23 4.60
C SER A 28 -16.72 -10.96 3.44
N SER A 29 -16.49 -10.31 2.31
CA SER A 29 -15.77 -10.87 1.16
C SER A 29 -15.12 -9.71 0.40
N SER A 30 -13.81 -9.55 0.52
CA SER A 30 -13.05 -8.51 -0.17
C SER A 30 -11.94 -9.11 -1.00
N LEU A 31 -11.79 -8.61 -2.22
CA LEU A 31 -10.64 -8.89 -3.08
C LEU A 31 -9.67 -7.71 -2.93
N ILE A 32 -8.46 -8.00 -2.43
CA ILE A 32 -7.45 -6.99 -2.09
C ILE A 32 -6.26 -7.12 -3.02
N LEU A 33 -5.85 -6.00 -3.65
CA LEU A 33 -4.56 -5.88 -4.33
C LEU A 33 -3.56 -5.19 -3.40
N GLU A 34 -2.40 -5.80 -3.18
CA GLU A 34 -1.30 -5.17 -2.47
C GLU A 34 -0.22 -4.71 -3.45
N ILE A 35 0.08 -3.42 -3.45
CA ILE A 35 1.14 -2.82 -4.27
C ILE A 35 2.42 -2.77 -3.45
N GLY A 36 3.50 -3.37 -3.95
CA GLY A 36 4.80 -3.36 -3.28
C GLY A 36 4.81 -4.24 -2.03
N SER A 37 4.46 -5.52 -2.18
CA SER A 37 4.34 -6.48 -1.08
C SER A 37 5.67 -6.86 -0.42
N GLY A 38 6.81 -6.50 -1.04
CA GLY A 38 8.14 -6.71 -0.49
C GLY A 38 8.43 -8.17 -0.14
N THR A 39 8.50 -8.48 1.14
CA THR A 39 8.75 -9.83 1.65
C THR A 39 7.51 -10.71 1.74
N GLY A 40 6.31 -10.18 1.46
CA GLY A 40 5.04 -10.89 1.55
C GLY A 40 4.51 -11.11 2.97
N GLN A 41 5.16 -10.55 4.00
CA GLN A 41 4.75 -10.77 5.41
C GLN A 41 3.35 -10.23 5.71
N HIS A 42 2.95 -9.06 5.15
CA HIS A 42 1.59 -8.56 5.27
C HIS A 42 0.59 -9.52 4.61
N ALA A 43 0.85 -9.90 3.36
CA ALA A 43 -0.03 -10.79 2.60
C ALA A 43 -0.30 -12.10 3.34
N VAL A 44 0.75 -12.76 3.86
CA VAL A 44 0.61 -14.00 4.63
C VAL A 44 -0.19 -13.74 5.91
N PHE A 45 0.19 -12.76 6.70
CA PHE A 45 -0.45 -12.47 8.00
C PHE A 45 -1.94 -12.10 7.84
N PHE A 46 -2.28 -11.30 6.83
CA PHE A 46 -3.68 -10.91 6.60
C PHE A 46 -4.52 -12.04 6.05
N CYS A 47 -3.96 -12.89 5.18
CA CYS A 47 -4.66 -14.08 4.72
C CYS A 47 -4.94 -15.09 5.82
N GLU A 48 -3.99 -15.29 6.76
CA GLU A 48 -4.21 -16.12 7.94
C GLU A 48 -5.32 -15.56 8.85
N SER A 49 -5.37 -14.24 9.00
CA SER A 49 -6.28 -13.55 9.91
C SER A 49 -7.66 -13.27 9.30
N LEU A 50 -7.78 -13.21 7.97
CA LEU A 50 -8.99 -12.87 7.21
C LEU A 50 -9.30 -13.95 6.17
N PRO A 51 -9.75 -15.14 6.56
CA PRO A 51 -9.96 -16.26 5.63
C PRO A 51 -11.05 -16.01 4.58
N HIS A 52 -11.89 -15.00 4.79
CA HIS A 52 -12.95 -14.57 3.86
C HIS A 52 -12.46 -13.58 2.80
N CYS A 53 -11.27 -12.99 2.97
CA CYS A 53 -10.67 -12.09 2.01
C CYS A 53 -9.75 -12.85 1.07
N VAL A 54 -9.66 -12.41 -0.19
CA VAL A 54 -8.69 -12.91 -1.16
C VAL A 54 -7.64 -11.84 -1.41
N TRP A 55 -6.37 -12.20 -1.24
CA TRP A 55 -5.24 -11.29 -1.34
C TRP A 55 -4.41 -11.54 -2.59
N GLN A 56 -4.19 -10.50 -3.38
CA GLN A 56 -3.34 -10.50 -4.57
C GLN A 56 -2.08 -9.69 -4.25
N PRO A 57 -0.96 -10.32 -3.88
CA PRO A 57 0.29 -9.61 -3.68
C PRO A 57 0.93 -9.26 -5.02
N SER A 58 1.61 -8.12 -5.07
CA SER A 58 2.32 -7.67 -6.27
C SER A 58 3.64 -6.97 -5.94
N GLU A 59 4.57 -7.04 -6.90
CA GLU A 59 5.88 -6.40 -6.76
C GLU A 59 6.46 -6.09 -8.16
N ILE A 60 7.41 -5.18 -8.23
CA ILE A 60 8.16 -4.95 -9.47
C ILE A 60 8.98 -6.19 -9.83
N SER A 61 9.28 -6.34 -11.11
CA SER A 61 9.97 -7.54 -11.65
C SER A 61 11.28 -7.86 -10.92
N SER A 62 12.05 -6.84 -10.54
CA SER A 62 13.35 -7.02 -9.84
C SER A 62 13.22 -7.56 -8.41
N SER A 63 12.07 -7.44 -7.77
CA SER A 63 11.82 -7.86 -6.38
C SER A 63 10.86 -9.04 -6.27
N LEU A 64 10.29 -9.48 -7.39
CA LEU A 64 9.27 -10.54 -7.41
C LEU A 64 9.75 -11.87 -6.82
N ASP A 65 11.00 -12.24 -7.02
CA ASP A 65 11.56 -13.49 -6.48
C ASP A 65 11.68 -13.47 -4.95
N VAL A 66 11.90 -12.28 -4.36
CA VAL A 66 11.86 -12.11 -2.89
C VAL A 66 10.45 -12.34 -2.39
N LEU A 67 9.47 -11.73 -3.04
CA LEU A 67 8.05 -11.89 -2.70
C LEU A 67 7.61 -13.36 -2.82
N ARG A 68 7.94 -14.04 -3.92
CA ARG A 68 7.62 -15.46 -4.12
C ARG A 68 8.15 -16.32 -2.96
N LYS A 69 9.42 -16.15 -2.60
CA LYS A 69 10.03 -16.86 -1.46
C LYS A 69 9.33 -16.57 -0.14
N GLY A 70 8.77 -15.38 0.03
CA GLY A 70 8.04 -14.99 1.24
C GLY A 70 6.68 -15.66 1.37
N VAL A 71 5.98 -15.87 0.26
CA VAL A 71 4.62 -16.43 0.24
C VAL A 71 4.58 -17.92 -0.07
N ASP A 72 5.61 -18.47 -0.74
CA ASP A 72 5.69 -19.87 -1.08
C ASP A 72 5.62 -20.76 0.17
N GLY A 73 4.88 -21.88 0.07
CA GLY A 73 4.71 -22.82 1.16
C GLY A 73 3.83 -22.31 2.31
N SER A 74 3.13 -21.17 2.16
CA SER A 74 2.15 -20.74 3.17
C SER A 74 0.94 -21.69 3.26
N GLY A 75 0.58 -22.35 2.16
CA GLY A 75 -0.59 -23.24 2.08
C GLY A 75 -1.94 -22.52 2.11
N LEU A 76 -1.94 -21.20 2.09
CA LEU A 76 -3.15 -20.36 2.19
C LEU A 76 -3.91 -20.33 0.85
N GLN A 77 -5.17 -20.78 0.87
CA GLN A 77 -6.00 -20.85 -0.33
C GLN A 77 -6.53 -19.49 -0.80
N ASN A 78 -6.55 -18.52 0.10
CA ASN A 78 -6.98 -17.14 -0.14
C ASN A 78 -5.82 -16.19 -0.46
N LEU A 79 -4.59 -16.68 -0.56
CA LEU A 79 -3.42 -15.95 -1.02
C LEU A 79 -3.11 -16.34 -2.47
N ARG A 80 -3.31 -15.42 -3.39
CA ARG A 80 -3.00 -15.62 -4.82
C ARG A 80 -1.49 -15.63 -5.09
N SER A 81 -1.09 -16.29 -6.16
CA SER A 81 0.31 -16.20 -6.63
C SER A 81 0.72 -14.76 -6.91
N PRO A 82 1.93 -14.36 -6.51
CA PRO A 82 2.45 -13.01 -6.77
C PRO A 82 2.49 -12.64 -8.26
N ILE A 83 2.11 -11.42 -8.57
CA ILE A 83 2.17 -10.85 -9.92
C ILE A 83 3.22 -9.76 -10.02
N VAL A 84 3.71 -9.52 -11.24
CA VAL A 84 4.49 -8.32 -11.56
C VAL A 84 3.53 -7.15 -11.69
N LEU A 85 3.83 -6.06 -10.99
CA LEU A 85 3.14 -4.79 -11.12
C LEU A 85 4.13 -3.65 -10.95
N ASP A 86 4.35 -2.89 -12.02
CA ASP A 86 5.03 -1.61 -11.97
C ASP A 86 3.98 -0.50 -12.05
N VAL A 87 3.96 0.41 -11.08
CA VAL A 87 3.01 1.52 -11.05
C VAL A 87 3.16 2.45 -12.24
N MET A 88 4.34 2.42 -12.92
CA MET A 88 4.61 3.22 -14.10
C MET A 88 3.92 2.69 -15.36
N ASP A 89 3.46 1.45 -15.35
CA ASP A 89 2.70 0.87 -16.47
C ASP A 89 1.33 1.53 -16.58
N ASP A 90 0.94 1.89 -17.81
CA ASP A 90 -0.36 2.52 -18.05
C ASP A 90 -1.54 1.57 -17.81
N ASN A 91 -1.34 0.28 -17.97
CA ASN A 91 -2.32 -0.75 -17.66
C ASN A 91 -1.68 -1.85 -16.81
N TRP A 92 -2.25 -2.08 -15.63
CA TRP A 92 -1.75 -3.10 -14.71
C TRP A 92 -2.22 -4.53 -15.05
N HIS A 93 -3.12 -4.67 -16.05
CA HIS A 93 -3.65 -5.98 -16.49
C HIS A 93 -4.16 -6.86 -15.34
N VAL A 94 -4.86 -6.28 -14.40
CA VAL A 94 -5.45 -6.94 -13.24
C VAL A 94 -6.97 -6.79 -13.23
N ASP A 95 -7.64 -7.63 -12.43
CA ASP A 95 -9.09 -7.53 -12.16
C ASP A 95 -9.43 -6.23 -11.43
N GLU A 96 -10.72 -5.96 -11.24
CA GLU A 96 -11.19 -4.93 -10.32
C GLU A 96 -11.18 -5.46 -8.88
N PHE A 97 -10.74 -4.61 -7.95
CA PHE A 97 -10.56 -4.92 -6.53
C PHE A 97 -11.50 -4.09 -5.65
N ASP A 98 -11.91 -4.66 -4.52
CA ASP A 98 -12.65 -3.93 -3.49
C ASP A 98 -11.71 -2.98 -2.73
N VAL A 99 -10.46 -3.43 -2.53
CA VAL A 99 -9.43 -2.70 -1.81
C VAL A 99 -8.11 -2.75 -2.58
N VAL A 100 -7.44 -1.60 -2.67
CA VAL A 100 -6.02 -1.51 -3.00
C VAL A 100 -5.28 -1.12 -1.73
N PHE A 101 -4.24 -1.85 -1.36
CA PHE A 101 -3.43 -1.63 -0.18
C PHE A 101 -1.96 -1.42 -0.56
N SER A 102 -1.28 -0.53 0.14
CA SER A 102 0.17 -0.34 -0.02
C SER A 102 0.78 0.14 1.29
N ALA A 103 1.87 -0.46 1.72
CA ALA A 103 2.53 -0.13 2.97
C ALA A 103 4.02 0.15 2.77
N ASN A 104 4.48 1.31 3.25
CA ASN A 104 5.88 1.73 3.21
C ASN A 104 6.50 1.79 1.80
N THR A 105 5.71 2.13 0.79
CA THR A 105 6.15 2.17 -0.61
C THR A 105 6.32 3.59 -1.13
N ALA A 106 5.41 4.50 -0.80
CA ALA A 106 5.33 5.84 -1.39
C ALA A 106 6.62 6.67 -1.21
N HIS A 107 7.34 6.51 -0.11
CA HIS A 107 8.59 7.22 0.15
C HIS A 107 9.79 6.63 -0.61
N PHE A 108 9.68 5.40 -1.15
CA PHE A 108 10.65 4.77 -2.04
C PHE A 108 10.35 5.03 -3.54
N MET A 109 9.32 5.79 -3.85
CA MET A 109 8.95 6.11 -5.23
C MET A 109 9.23 7.59 -5.51
N PRO A 110 9.74 7.99 -6.69
CA PRO A 110 9.73 9.39 -7.09
C PRO A 110 8.28 9.88 -7.26
N TRP A 111 8.06 11.19 -7.14
CA TRP A 111 6.71 11.76 -7.16
C TRP A 111 5.85 11.36 -8.37
N PRO A 112 6.40 11.29 -9.61
CA PRO A 112 5.64 10.79 -10.75
C PRO A 112 5.10 9.36 -10.57
N SER A 113 5.87 8.47 -9.90
CA SER A 113 5.42 7.11 -9.62
C SER A 113 4.33 7.08 -8.56
N VAL A 114 4.39 7.94 -7.54
CA VAL A 114 3.30 8.08 -6.55
C VAL A 114 2.01 8.53 -7.25
N PHE A 115 2.11 9.49 -8.17
CA PHE A 115 0.97 9.94 -8.95
C PHE A 115 0.38 8.82 -9.84
N LYS A 116 1.24 8.04 -10.49
CA LYS A 116 0.83 6.86 -11.27
C LYS A 116 0.20 5.78 -10.39
N MET A 117 0.72 5.57 -9.18
CA MET A 117 0.11 4.66 -8.20
C MET A 117 -1.31 5.07 -7.84
N LEU A 118 -1.56 6.36 -7.55
CA LEU A 118 -2.91 6.87 -7.27
C LEU A 118 -3.86 6.66 -8.46
N SER A 119 -3.40 7.02 -9.66
CA SER A 119 -4.17 6.84 -10.90
C SER A 119 -4.48 5.37 -11.19
N GLY A 120 -3.49 4.50 -11.03
CA GLY A 120 -3.65 3.06 -11.19
C GLY A 120 -4.60 2.46 -10.16
N ALA A 121 -4.47 2.84 -8.89
CA ALA A 121 -5.37 2.43 -7.82
C ALA A 121 -6.83 2.82 -8.14
N TYR A 122 -7.05 4.07 -8.57
CA TYR A 122 -8.39 4.50 -9.00
C TYR A 122 -8.98 3.61 -10.11
N ARG A 123 -8.19 3.31 -11.15
CA ARG A 123 -8.68 2.48 -12.28
C ARG A 123 -9.01 1.06 -11.85
N THR A 124 -8.22 0.51 -10.93
CA THR A 124 -8.32 -0.87 -10.46
C THR A 124 -9.41 -1.08 -9.41
N LEU A 125 -9.77 -0.04 -8.67
CA LEU A 125 -10.83 -0.13 -7.67
C LEU A 125 -12.21 -0.27 -8.31
N LYS A 126 -13.05 -1.12 -7.74
CA LYS A 126 -14.49 -1.13 -7.98
C LYS A 126 -15.12 0.19 -7.55
N LYS A 127 -16.37 0.42 -7.95
CA LYS A 127 -17.16 1.54 -7.44
C LYS A 127 -17.20 1.45 -5.90
N ASP A 128 -17.02 2.58 -5.24
CA ASP A 128 -16.98 2.73 -3.77
C ASP A 128 -15.83 1.96 -3.07
N GLY A 129 -14.94 1.33 -3.84
CA GLY A 129 -13.74 0.68 -3.31
C GLY A 129 -12.77 1.66 -2.65
N ILE A 130 -11.88 1.16 -1.81
CA ILE A 130 -10.96 1.97 -1.02
C ILE A 130 -9.49 1.72 -1.37
N PHE A 131 -8.70 2.79 -1.34
CA PHE A 131 -7.25 2.74 -1.39
C PHE A 131 -6.68 3.06 -0.01
N CYS A 132 -5.97 2.11 0.59
CA CYS A 132 -5.35 2.21 1.89
C CYS A 132 -3.83 2.36 1.73
N LEU A 133 -3.29 3.50 2.14
CA LEU A 133 -1.86 3.80 2.04
C LEU A 133 -1.27 4.02 3.43
N TYR A 134 -0.38 3.11 3.85
CA TYR A 134 0.33 3.19 5.13
C TYR A 134 1.77 3.68 4.93
N GLY A 135 2.22 4.57 5.79
CA GLY A 135 3.60 5.02 5.84
C GLY A 135 3.80 6.31 6.63
N PRO A 136 5.03 6.83 6.66
CA PRO A 136 5.30 8.15 7.19
C PRO A 136 4.88 9.23 6.18
N PHE A 137 4.33 10.32 6.71
CA PHE A 137 4.02 11.54 5.95
C PHE A 137 4.52 12.75 6.72
N HIS A 138 4.78 13.85 6.03
CA HIS A 138 5.01 15.14 6.69
C HIS A 138 3.79 16.04 6.48
N TYR A 139 3.40 16.70 7.55
CA TYR A 139 2.27 17.63 7.62
C TYR A 139 2.83 19.05 7.69
N GLU A 140 2.27 19.97 6.92
CA GLU A 140 2.72 21.38 6.86
C GLU A 140 4.26 21.53 6.71
N LYS A 141 4.87 20.63 5.93
CA LYS A 141 6.33 20.54 5.73
C LYS A 141 7.13 20.21 7.00
N GLN A 142 6.50 19.67 8.02
CA GLN A 142 7.16 19.25 9.25
C GLN A 142 7.24 17.73 9.34
N LEU A 143 8.44 17.24 9.70
CA LEU A 143 8.64 15.84 10.08
C LEU A 143 8.56 15.73 11.59
N VAL A 144 7.57 14.98 12.06
CA VAL A 144 7.18 14.94 13.48
C VAL A 144 8.25 14.29 14.36
N SER A 145 9.06 13.36 13.81
CA SER A 145 10.03 12.62 14.62
C SER A 145 11.45 12.67 14.07
N GLU A 146 12.44 12.44 14.96
CA GLU A 146 13.84 12.31 14.54
C GLU A 146 14.05 11.09 13.63
N GLY A 147 13.33 9.99 13.86
CA GLY A 147 13.38 8.82 12.99
C GLY A 147 12.92 9.13 11.56
N ASN A 148 11.84 9.90 11.41
CA ASN A 148 11.37 10.34 10.10
C ASN A 148 12.35 11.31 9.44
N ARG A 149 12.99 12.21 10.19
CA ARG A 149 14.05 13.10 9.66
C ARG A 149 15.26 12.32 9.16
N GLN A 150 15.67 11.28 9.89
CA GLN A 150 16.78 10.42 9.48
C GLN A 150 16.43 9.62 8.23
N LEU A 151 15.23 9.04 8.17
CA LEU A 151 14.74 8.31 7.01
C LEU A 151 14.68 9.22 5.78
N ASP A 152 14.14 10.42 5.92
CA ASP A 152 14.00 11.37 4.80
C ASP A 152 15.37 11.81 4.25
N ARG A 153 16.34 12.12 5.13
CA ARG A 153 17.73 12.39 4.71
C ARG A 153 18.34 11.20 3.97
N TRP A 154 18.23 10.01 4.54
CA TRP A 154 18.77 8.78 3.95
C TRP A 154 18.16 8.46 2.58
N LEU A 155 16.86 8.73 2.39
CA LEU A 155 16.18 8.61 1.09
C LEU A 155 16.69 9.69 0.12
N GLY A 156 16.78 10.95 0.54
CA GLY A 156 17.25 12.06 -0.28
C GLY A 156 18.70 11.87 -0.79
N GLU A 157 19.57 11.27 0.00
CA GLU A 157 20.95 10.93 -0.40
C GLU A 157 21.02 9.87 -1.51
N ARG A 158 19.97 9.05 -1.66
CA ARG A 158 19.86 8.06 -2.75
C ARG A 158 19.37 8.67 -4.05
N GLY A 159 18.95 9.91 -4.03
CA GLY A 159 18.52 10.65 -5.20
C GLY A 159 17.15 10.19 -5.74
N GLN A 160 16.92 10.44 -7.04
CA GLN A 160 15.71 10.02 -7.76
C GLN A 160 14.39 10.59 -7.21
N GLY A 161 14.42 11.64 -6.38
CA GLY A 161 13.22 12.24 -5.81
C GLY A 161 12.53 11.38 -4.74
N LEU A 162 13.31 10.48 -4.09
CA LEU A 162 12.82 9.70 -2.96
C LEU A 162 12.69 10.59 -1.72
N GLY A 163 11.85 10.20 -0.77
CA GLY A 163 11.64 10.95 0.47
C GLY A 163 10.24 10.77 1.04
N ILE A 164 10.04 11.20 2.28
CA ILE A 164 8.73 11.18 2.93
C ILE A 164 7.79 12.14 2.19
N ARG A 165 6.58 11.68 1.88
CA ARG A 165 5.62 12.44 1.08
C ARG A 165 4.88 13.49 1.92
N SER A 166 4.59 14.66 1.30
CA SER A 166 3.66 15.65 1.87
C SER A 166 2.26 15.07 1.88
N PHE A 167 1.63 15.09 3.06
CA PHE A 167 0.22 14.72 3.22
C PHE A 167 -0.67 15.58 2.32
N GLU A 168 -0.50 16.91 2.36
CA GLU A 168 -1.33 17.85 1.60
C GLU A 168 -1.19 17.64 0.10
N ALA A 169 0.05 17.48 -0.40
CA ALA A 169 0.30 17.25 -1.82
C ALA A 169 -0.25 15.87 -2.26
N LEU A 170 -0.17 14.86 -1.39
CA LEU A 170 -0.73 13.54 -1.66
C LEU A 170 -2.26 13.60 -1.74
N VAL A 171 -2.92 14.27 -0.78
CA VAL A 171 -4.39 14.41 -0.77
C VAL A 171 -4.87 15.18 -2.01
N ILE A 172 -4.22 16.30 -2.36
CA ILE A 172 -4.54 17.04 -3.58
C ILE A 172 -4.40 16.15 -4.82
N SER A 173 -3.31 15.38 -4.90
CA SER A 173 -3.07 14.47 -6.01
C SER A 173 -4.11 13.34 -6.08
N ALA A 174 -4.54 12.80 -4.93
CA ALA A 174 -5.56 11.79 -4.85
C ALA A 174 -6.93 12.32 -5.29
N VAL A 175 -7.32 13.51 -4.83
CA VAL A 175 -8.56 14.18 -5.23
C VAL A 175 -8.61 14.40 -6.75
N ASN A 176 -7.50 14.79 -7.37
CA ASN A 176 -7.39 14.93 -8.83
C ASN A 176 -7.56 13.60 -9.58
N GLN A 177 -7.48 12.47 -8.89
CA GLN A 177 -7.77 11.12 -9.41
C GLN A 177 -9.13 10.58 -8.93
N ASN A 178 -10.02 11.42 -8.39
CA ASN A 178 -11.31 11.04 -7.79
C ASN A 178 -11.18 10.00 -6.64
N LEU A 179 -10.09 10.08 -5.90
CA LEU A 179 -9.86 9.37 -4.65
C LEU A 179 -10.02 10.37 -3.50
N ILE A 180 -11.10 10.25 -2.73
CA ILE A 180 -11.41 11.19 -1.65
C ILE A 180 -10.96 10.60 -0.31
N LEU A 181 -10.15 11.36 0.43
CA LEU A 181 -9.70 10.97 1.77
C LEU A 181 -10.92 10.83 2.71
N ARG A 182 -11.05 9.67 3.34
CA ARG A 182 -12.07 9.36 4.34
C ARG A 182 -11.51 9.30 5.75
N HIS A 183 -10.32 8.71 5.90
CA HIS A 183 -9.67 8.60 7.19
C HIS A 183 -8.18 8.92 7.07
N ASP A 184 -7.68 9.62 8.06
CA ASP A 184 -6.27 9.82 8.37
C ASP A 184 -6.06 9.31 9.79
N ILE A 185 -5.53 8.10 9.91
CA ILE A 185 -5.41 7.38 11.18
C ILE A 185 -3.97 7.44 11.64
N GLU A 186 -3.74 8.02 12.81
CA GLU A 186 -2.43 8.02 13.45
C GLU A 186 -2.03 6.59 13.83
N MET A 187 -0.82 6.22 13.46
CA MET A 187 -0.26 4.88 13.63
C MET A 187 1.03 4.93 14.45
N PRO A 188 1.44 3.80 15.06
CA PRO A 188 2.71 3.75 15.81
C PRO A 188 3.91 4.23 14.99
N ALA A 189 4.91 4.78 15.69
CA ALA A 189 6.16 5.29 15.14
C ALA A 189 5.98 6.46 14.15
N ASN A 190 4.98 7.30 14.38
CA ASN A 190 4.65 8.47 13.56
C ASN A 190 4.41 8.12 12.08
N ASN A 191 3.77 6.99 11.85
CA ASN A 191 3.17 6.64 10.58
C ASN A 191 1.68 7.00 10.60
N HIS A 192 1.06 6.92 9.43
CA HIS A 192 -0.38 7.08 9.27
C HIS A 192 -0.92 6.02 8.32
N LEU A 193 -2.18 5.66 8.50
CA LEU A 193 -2.96 4.90 7.53
C LEU A 193 -3.97 5.84 6.89
N LEU A 194 -3.72 6.20 5.64
CA LEU A 194 -4.61 7.06 4.86
C LEU A 194 -5.58 6.18 4.07
N VAL A 195 -6.87 6.41 4.25
CA VAL A 195 -7.93 5.66 3.56
C VAL A 195 -8.64 6.59 2.60
N PHE A 196 -8.50 6.32 1.31
CA PHE A 196 -9.18 7.03 0.23
C PHE A 196 -10.29 6.17 -0.35
N GLN A 197 -11.42 6.78 -0.68
CA GLN A 197 -12.52 6.11 -1.36
C GLN A 197 -12.61 6.57 -2.81
N LYS A 198 -12.77 5.61 -3.72
CA LYS A 198 -13.09 5.90 -5.12
C LYS A 198 -14.47 6.53 -5.22
N THR A 199 -14.52 7.71 -5.82
CA THR A 199 -15.78 8.36 -6.18
C THR A 199 -15.95 8.34 -7.70
N VAL A 200 -17.16 8.08 -8.16
CA VAL A 200 -17.51 8.25 -9.57
C VAL A 200 -18.08 9.64 -9.72
N ALA A 201 -17.58 10.44 -10.65
CA ALA A 201 -18.21 11.71 -10.95
C ALA A 201 -19.67 11.44 -11.36
N GLU A 202 -20.63 11.95 -10.59
CA GLU A 202 -22.03 11.96 -11.03
C GLU A 202 -22.08 12.84 -12.27
N ILE A 203 -22.29 12.23 -13.42
CA ILE A 203 -22.66 12.97 -14.63
C ILE A 203 -24.09 13.45 -14.39
N THR A 204 -24.21 14.66 -13.84
CA THR A 204 -25.52 15.33 -13.82
C THR A 204 -25.82 15.70 -15.28
N VAL A 205 -26.71 14.96 -15.91
CA VAL A 205 -27.29 15.23 -17.23
C VAL A 205 -28.38 16.26 -17.10
#